data_4974168aff10d7e9dad84bb08e933590
#
_entry.id   4974168aff10d7e9dad84bb08e933590
#
_cell.length_a   1.000
_cell.length_b   1.000
_cell.length_c   1.000
_cell.angle_alpha   90.00
_cell.angle_beta   90.00
_cell.angle_gamma   90.00
#
_symmetry.space_group_name_H-M   'P 1'
#
loop_
_entity.id
_entity.type
_entity.pdbx_description
1 polymer ?
#
loop_
_entity_poly.entity_id
_entity_poly.type
_entity_poly.pdbx_seq_one_letter_code
_entity_poly.pdbx_strand_id
1 'polypeptide(L)'
;MDLITGIKERRSVRRFADKPVPRELITEIVEIARYAPSWKNTQTARYIVVDNPEKIAALANDKCTYGFEFNIKTIAKAPAVVLLTVVEGRSGFEKDGSFSTPKEDRWQTFDAGIAAQTFCLAAYEKGIGSVILGYFDD
;
A
#
# COMPACT_ATOMS: atom_id res chain seq x y z
N MET A 1 19.61 7.28 -4.96
CA MET A 1 19.52 8.04 -3.66
C MET A 1 20.06 7.15 -2.57
N ASP A 2 20.63 7.71 -1.50
CA ASP A 2 21.03 6.87 -0.37
C ASP A 2 19.83 6.58 0.55
N LEU A 3 19.87 5.45 1.26
CA LEU A 3 18.79 4.95 2.10
C LEU A 3 18.40 5.94 3.21
N ILE A 4 19.36 6.59 3.83
CA ILE A 4 19.11 7.49 4.95
C ILE A 4 18.36 8.74 4.49
N THR A 5 18.77 9.30 3.35
CA THR A 5 18.07 10.41 2.71
C THR A 5 16.62 10.01 2.38
N GLY A 6 16.42 8.83 1.78
CA GLY A 6 15.08 8.33 1.48
C GLY A 6 14.17 8.24 2.71
N ILE A 7 14.67 7.67 3.80
CA ILE A 7 13.92 7.57 5.05
C ILE A 7 13.59 8.95 5.62
N LYS A 8 14.54 9.88 5.60
CA LYS A 8 14.37 11.22 6.20
C LYS A 8 13.49 12.15 5.37
N GLU A 9 13.53 12.06 4.05
CA GLU A 9 12.93 13.04 3.15
C GLU A 9 11.61 12.60 2.52
N ARG A 10 11.33 11.27 2.46
CA ARG A 10 10.02 10.80 1.99
C ARG A 10 8.89 11.45 2.80
N ARG A 11 7.88 11.95 2.10
CA ARG A 11 6.67 12.56 2.71
C ARG A 11 5.40 11.94 2.13
N SER A 12 4.30 12.08 2.88
CA SER A 12 2.96 11.80 2.38
C SER A 12 2.54 12.90 1.41
N VAL A 13 2.54 12.57 0.12
CA VAL A 13 2.18 13.48 -0.99
C VAL A 13 0.71 13.29 -1.31
N ARG A 14 -0.08 14.37 -1.26
CA ARG A 14 -1.53 14.38 -1.48
C ARG A 14 -1.95 15.26 -2.66
N ARG A 15 -0.98 15.92 -3.29
CA ARG A 15 -1.20 16.68 -4.53
C ARG A 15 -0.31 16.09 -5.60
N PHE A 16 -0.92 15.47 -6.58
CA PHE A 16 -0.23 14.78 -7.65
C PHE A 16 -0.17 15.66 -8.89
N ALA A 17 0.89 15.46 -9.69
CA ALA A 17 0.97 16.03 -11.02
C ALA A 17 -0.06 15.35 -11.93
N ASP A 18 -0.60 16.07 -12.90
CA ASP A 18 -1.43 15.52 -13.96
C ASP A 18 -0.54 14.80 -14.99
N LYS A 19 -0.02 13.66 -14.57
CA LYS A 19 0.90 12.85 -15.35
C LYS A 19 0.68 11.37 -15.01
N PRO A 20 0.47 10.50 -16.02
CA PRO A 20 0.33 9.08 -15.76
C PRO A 20 1.61 8.49 -15.16
N VAL A 21 1.44 7.50 -14.31
CA VAL A 21 2.55 6.68 -13.81
C VAL A 21 2.59 5.41 -14.66
N PRO A 22 3.70 5.15 -15.38
CA PRO A 22 3.81 3.94 -16.19
C PRO A 22 3.63 2.68 -15.31
N ARG A 23 2.87 1.72 -15.82
CA ARG A 23 2.61 0.45 -15.10
C ARG A 23 3.90 -0.31 -14.82
N GLU A 24 4.85 -0.25 -15.74
CA GLU A 24 6.18 -0.85 -15.58
C GLU A 24 6.92 -0.28 -14.38
N LEU A 25 6.81 1.02 -14.15
CA LEU A 25 7.42 1.68 -13.00
C LEU A 25 6.76 1.22 -11.68
N ILE A 26 5.44 1.06 -11.66
CA ILE A 26 4.73 0.52 -10.49
C ILE A 26 5.16 -0.93 -10.24
N THR A 27 5.32 -1.73 -11.31
CA THR A 27 5.81 -3.11 -11.21
C THR A 27 7.21 -3.16 -10.61
N GLU A 28 8.13 -2.30 -11.03
CA GLU A 28 9.47 -2.20 -10.45
C GLU A 28 9.42 -1.85 -8.95
N ILE A 29 8.52 -0.93 -8.56
CA ILE A 29 8.31 -0.55 -7.16
C ILE A 29 7.82 -1.77 -6.35
N VAL A 30 6.86 -2.52 -6.87
CA VAL A 30 6.35 -3.75 -6.24
C VAL A 30 7.43 -4.81 -6.13
N GLU A 31 8.26 -5.00 -7.18
CA GLU A 31 9.37 -5.95 -7.16
C GLU A 31 10.41 -5.63 -6.06
N ILE A 32 10.60 -4.35 -5.73
CA ILE A 32 11.41 -3.94 -4.59
C ILE A 32 10.65 -4.18 -3.28
N ALA A 33 9.38 -3.77 -3.22
CA ALA A 33 8.56 -3.86 -2.02
C ALA A 33 8.32 -5.30 -1.54
N ARG A 34 8.34 -6.29 -2.43
CA ARG A 34 8.20 -7.71 -2.08
C ARG A 34 9.32 -8.27 -1.18
N TYR A 35 10.44 -7.55 -1.06
CA TYR A 35 11.52 -7.90 -0.13
C TYR A 35 11.25 -7.45 1.31
N ALA A 36 10.12 -6.79 1.57
CA ALA A 36 9.70 -6.47 2.92
C ALA A 36 9.61 -7.76 3.77
N PRO A 37 10.20 -7.78 4.98
CA PRO A 37 10.10 -8.93 5.85
C PRO A 37 8.65 -9.14 6.31
N SER A 38 8.31 -10.39 6.60
CA SER A 38 7.03 -10.76 7.17
C SER A 38 7.20 -11.82 8.26
N TRP A 39 6.21 -11.97 9.13
CA TRP A 39 6.24 -12.96 10.20
C TRP A 39 6.48 -14.37 9.64
N LYS A 40 7.47 -15.09 10.17
CA LYS A 40 7.93 -16.39 9.65
C LYS A 40 8.13 -16.43 8.12
N ASN A 41 8.42 -15.30 7.50
CA ASN A 41 8.56 -15.17 6.05
C ASN A 41 7.33 -15.66 5.26
N THR A 42 6.14 -15.39 5.77
CA THR A 42 4.87 -15.82 5.15
C THR A 42 4.56 -15.13 3.83
N GLN A 43 5.16 -13.97 3.56
CA GLN A 43 5.07 -13.23 2.30
C GLN A 43 3.61 -13.02 1.85
N THR A 44 2.76 -12.55 2.76
CA THR A 44 1.31 -12.46 2.54
C THR A 44 0.85 -11.19 1.82
N ALA A 45 1.69 -10.15 1.73
CA ALA A 45 1.34 -8.91 1.06
C ALA A 45 1.05 -9.11 -0.43
N ARG A 46 -0.01 -8.44 -0.93
CA ARG A 46 -0.40 -8.40 -2.34
C ARG A 46 -0.71 -6.96 -2.73
N TYR A 47 -0.49 -6.62 -3.98
CA TYR A 47 -0.68 -5.28 -4.52
C TYR A 47 -1.61 -5.35 -5.73
N ILE A 48 -2.75 -4.66 -5.64
CA ILE A 48 -3.68 -4.52 -6.75
C ILE A 48 -3.54 -3.10 -7.28
N VAL A 49 -3.08 -2.97 -8.52
CA VAL A 49 -2.86 -1.67 -9.16
C VAL A 49 -4.10 -1.26 -9.94
N VAL A 50 -4.63 -0.09 -9.62
CA VAL A 50 -5.75 0.56 -10.30
C VAL A 50 -5.22 1.82 -10.95
N ASP A 51 -5.07 1.81 -12.29
CA ASP A 51 -4.57 2.90 -13.11
C ASP A 51 -5.59 3.32 -14.21
N ASN A 52 -6.74 2.68 -14.23
CA ASN A 52 -7.86 3.07 -15.10
C ASN A 52 -8.64 4.22 -14.46
N PRO A 53 -8.82 5.37 -15.15
CA PRO A 53 -9.49 6.54 -14.60
C PRO A 53 -10.92 6.29 -14.12
N GLU A 54 -11.70 5.46 -14.83
CA GLU A 54 -13.07 5.13 -14.43
C GLU A 54 -13.10 4.33 -13.13
N LYS A 55 -12.16 3.39 -12.96
CA LYS A 55 -12.04 2.61 -11.73
C LYS A 55 -11.55 3.46 -10.56
N ILE A 56 -10.61 4.40 -10.79
CA ILE A 56 -10.18 5.37 -9.79
C ILE A 56 -11.36 6.24 -9.35
N ALA A 57 -12.14 6.74 -10.31
CA ALA A 57 -13.35 7.52 -10.02
C ALA A 57 -14.38 6.70 -9.22
N ALA A 58 -14.49 5.40 -9.50
CA ALA A 58 -15.36 4.49 -8.76
C ALA A 58 -14.91 4.24 -7.31
N LEU A 59 -13.62 4.41 -7.00
CA LEU A 59 -13.11 4.35 -5.63
C LEU A 59 -13.25 5.70 -4.89
N ALA A 60 -13.30 6.81 -5.62
CA ALA A 60 -13.36 8.16 -5.08
C ALA A 60 -14.79 8.59 -4.74
N ASN A 61 -15.44 7.90 -3.81
CA ASN A 61 -16.83 8.19 -3.43
C ASN A 61 -17.08 8.02 -1.92
N ASP A 62 -18.23 8.50 -1.47
CA ASP A 62 -18.63 8.48 -0.05
C ASP A 62 -18.70 7.07 0.53
N LYS A 63 -19.11 6.10 -0.26
CA LYS A 63 -19.27 4.72 0.17
C LYS A 63 -17.92 4.08 0.49
N CYS A 64 -16.95 4.26 -0.39
CA CYS A 64 -15.60 3.69 -0.19
C CYS A 64 -14.79 4.41 0.91
N THR A 65 -15.09 5.66 1.22
CA THR A 65 -14.29 6.48 2.15
C THR A 65 -15.08 6.97 3.35
N TYR A 66 -16.22 6.35 3.66
CA TYR A 66 -17.12 6.79 4.73
C TYR A 66 -17.46 8.29 4.69
N GLY A 67 -17.57 8.88 3.51
CA GLY A 67 -17.86 10.29 3.32
C GLY A 67 -16.68 11.23 3.63
N PHE A 68 -15.46 10.73 3.79
CA PHE A 68 -14.31 11.56 4.11
C PHE A 68 -13.80 12.28 2.86
N GLU A 69 -14.32 13.48 2.61
CA GLU A 69 -14.04 14.29 1.43
C GLU A 69 -12.56 14.45 1.07
N PHE A 70 -11.70 14.52 2.08
CA PHE A 70 -10.27 14.66 1.85
C PHE A 70 -9.68 13.46 1.12
N ASN A 71 -10.10 12.23 1.48
CA ASN A 71 -9.67 11.02 0.80
C ASN A 71 -10.29 10.92 -0.59
N ILE A 72 -11.58 11.26 -0.74
CA ILE A 72 -12.26 11.32 -2.05
C ILE A 72 -11.47 12.20 -3.02
N LYS A 73 -11.14 13.43 -2.60
CA LYS A 73 -10.38 14.38 -3.41
C LYS A 73 -8.94 13.91 -3.71
N THR A 74 -8.33 13.20 -2.78
CA THR A 74 -6.97 12.64 -2.96
C THR A 74 -6.99 11.51 -3.98
N ILE A 75 -7.92 10.55 -3.84
CA ILE A 75 -8.08 9.42 -4.76
C ILE A 75 -8.43 9.91 -6.16
N ALA A 76 -9.39 10.83 -6.30
CA ALA A 76 -9.86 11.32 -7.58
C ALA A 76 -8.77 12.02 -8.42
N LYS A 77 -7.70 12.51 -7.79
CA LYS A 77 -6.57 13.18 -8.45
C LYS A 77 -5.33 12.30 -8.59
N ALA A 78 -5.37 11.09 -8.05
CA ALA A 78 -4.25 10.17 -8.17
C ALA A 78 -4.19 9.55 -9.56
N PRO A 79 -3.04 9.52 -10.23
CA PRO A 79 -2.89 8.83 -11.52
C PRO A 79 -2.91 7.30 -11.38
N ALA A 80 -2.70 6.79 -10.17
CA ALA A 80 -2.83 5.39 -9.83
C ALA A 80 -3.18 5.22 -8.35
N VAL A 81 -3.93 4.18 -8.03
CA VAL A 81 -4.23 3.72 -6.67
C VAL A 81 -3.72 2.30 -6.52
N VAL A 82 -3.02 2.01 -5.44
CA VAL A 82 -2.54 0.67 -5.11
C VAL A 82 -3.27 0.19 -3.87
N LEU A 83 -4.04 -0.89 -4.00
CA LEU A 83 -4.66 -1.55 -2.86
C LEU A 83 -3.66 -2.58 -2.32
N LEU A 84 -3.16 -2.32 -1.13
CA LEU A 84 -2.32 -3.27 -0.41
C LEU A 84 -3.23 -4.20 0.39
N THR A 85 -3.18 -5.48 0.08
CA THR A 85 -3.95 -6.52 0.74
C THR A 85 -3.03 -7.59 1.34
N VAL A 86 -3.56 -8.43 2.19
CA VAL A 86 -2.85 -9.57 2.76
C VAL A 86 -3.62 -10.86 2.54
N VAL A 87 -2.90 -11.96 2.39
CA VAL A 87 -3.50 -13.29 2.38
C VAL A 87 -3.82 -13.67 3.82
N GLU A 88 -5.11 -13.81 4.11
CA GLU A 88 -5.61 -14.15 5.45
C GLU A 88 -5.21 -15.56 5.92
N GLY A 89 -5.20 -15.76 7.22
CA GLY A 89 -5.01 -17.06 7.84
C GLY A 89 -3.59 -17.65 7.69
N ARG A 90 -2.58 -16.80 7.39
CA ARG A 90 -1.19 -17.26 7.23
C ARG A 90 -0.24 -16.59 8.21
N SER A 91 -0.11 -15.28 8.18
CA SER A 91 0.73 -14.54 9.12
C SER A 91 0.07 -14.54 10.50
N GLY A 92 0.77 -15.09 11.49
CA GLY A 92 0.26 -15.26 12.86
C GLY A 92 -0.44 -16.60 13.10
N PHE A 93 -0.55 -17.47 12.09
CA PHE A 93 -1.24 -18.75 12.18
C PHE A 93 -0.30 -19.95 12.05
N GLU A 94 -0.64 -21.04 12.71
CA GLU A 94 -0.07 -22.37 12.49
C GLU A 94 -0.82 -23.09 11.34
N LYS A 95 -0.31 -24.23 10.90
CA LYS A 95 -0.90 -24.99 9.78
C LYS A 95 -2.31 -25.50 10.05
N ASP A 96 -2.65 -25.71 11.31
CA ASP A 96 -3.97 -26.18 11.76
C ASP A 96 -4.98 -25.04 11.95
N GLY A 97 -4.58 -23.79 11.67
CA GLY A 97 -5.41 -22.60 11.81
C GLY A 97 -5.40 -21.98 13.21
N SER A 98 -4.66 -22.56 14.16
CA SER A 98 -4.50 -21.94 15.49
C SER A 98 -3.55 -20.75 15.44
N PHE A 99 -3.65 -19.86 16.43
CA PHE A 99 -2.74 -18.71 16.54
C PHE A 99 -1.36 -19.15 17.06
N SER A 100 -0.30 -18.65 16.40
CA SER A 100 1.07 -18.95 16.77
C SER A 100 1.54 -18.20 18.02
N THR A 101 0.95 -17.06 18.32
CA THR A 101 1.34 -16.17 19.41
C THR A 101 0.14 -15.42 19.99
N PRO A 102 0.25 -14.83 21.21
CA PRO A 102 -0.80 -13.95 21.75
C PRO A 102 -1.11 -12.69 20.93
N LYS A 103 -0.32 -12.41 19.89
CA LYS A 103 -0.61 -11.33 18.94
C LYS A 103 -1.70 -11.74 17.94
N GLU A 104 -1.96 -13.02 17.78
CA GLU A 104 -3.04 -13.57 16.96
C GLU A 104 -2.91 -13.14 15.48
N ASP A 105 -4.01 -12.73 14.85
CA ASP A 105 -4.09 -12.23 13.47
C ASP A 105 -3.46 -10.83 13.27
N ARG A 106 -3.15 -10.12 14.34
CA ARG A 106 -2.51 -8.78 14.25
C ARG A 106 -1.16 -8.78 13.54
N TRP A 107 -0.53 -9.95 13.40
CA TRP A 107 0.66 -10.09 12.55
C TRP A 107 0.38 -9.74 11.09
N GLN A 108 -0.84 -9.98 10.60
CA GLN A 108 -1.23 -9.63 9.23
C GLN A 108 -1.18 -8.11 9.00
N THR A 109 -1.75 -7.34 9.92
CA THR A 109 -1.68 -5.87 9.87
C THR A 109 -0.26 -5.34 10.07
N PHE A 110 0.51 -5.98 10.95
CA PHE A 110 1.92 -5.62 11.17
C PHE A 110 2.74 -5.81 9.88
N ASP A 111 2.62 -6.95 9.22
CA ASP A 111 3.30 -7.24 7.96
C ASP A 111 2.86 -6.29 6.84
N ALA A 112 1.56 -5.97 6.78
CA ALA A 112 1.03 -4.97 5.83
C ALA A 112 1.68 -3.60 6.04
N GLY A 113 1.87 -3.17 7.28
CA GLY A 113 2.54 -1.90 7.61
C GLY A 113 4.00 -1.88 7.15
N ILE A 114 4.74 -2.98 7.33
CA ILE A 114 6.12 -3.12 6.83
C ILE A 114 6.15 -3.05 5.30
N ALA A 115 5.26 -3.79 4.64
CA ALA A 115 5.15 -3.81 3.18
C ALA A 115 4.78 -2.43 2.62
N ALA A 116 3.84 -1.73 3.25
CA ALA A 116 3.45 -0.36 2.88
C ALA A 116 4.62 0.62 2.97
N GLN A 117 5.39 0.59 4.04
CA GLN A 117 6.56 1.47 4.19
C GLN A 117 7.64 1.15 3.16
N THR A 118 7.91 -0.13 2.90
CA THR A 118 8.89 -0.54 1.90
C THR A 118 8.46 -0.07 0.50
N PHE A 119 7.17 -0.22 0.16
CA PHE A 119 6.60 0.31 -1.08
C PHE A 119 6.79 1.84 -1.19
N CYS A 120 6.48 2.59 -0.13
CA CYS A 120 6.60 4.04 -0.14
C CYS A 120 8.05 4.51 -0.32
N LEU A 121 9.03 3.81 0.25
CA LEU A 121 10.45 4.10 0.05
C LEU A 121 10.90 3.78 -1.38
N ALA A 122 10.46 2.64 -1.92
CA ALA A 122 10.74 2.26 -3.31
C ALA A 122 10.12 3.26 -4.30
N ALA A 123 8.89 3.71 -4.04
CA ALA A 123 8.22 4.74 -4.85
C ALA A 123 9.01 6.06 -4.81
N TYR A 124 9.42 6.49 -3.63
CA TYR A 124 10.21 7.71 -3.46
C TYR A 124 11.54 7.64 -4.20
N GLU A 125 12.27 6.50 -4.14
CA GLU A 125 13.50 6.26 -4.91
C GLU A 125 13.29 6.42 -6.42
N LYS A 126 12.12 6.02 -6.91
CA LYS A 126 11.73 6.14 -8.32
C LYS A 126 11.13 7.51 -8.69
N GLY A 127 11.17 8.48 -7.78
CA GLY A 127 10.62 9.83 -7.98
C GLY A 127 9.09 9.90 -7.94
N ILE A 128 8.43 8.89 -7.37
CA ILE A 128 6.98 8.83 -7.24
C ILE A 128 6.56 9.22 -5.82
N GLY A 129 5.74 10.28 -5.73
CA GLY A 129 5.09 10.67 -4.48
C GLY A 129 3.95 9.73 -4.14
N SER A 130 3.84 9.35 -2.87
CA SER A 130 2.79 8.46 -2.39
C SER A 130 2.20 8.91 -1.06
N VAL A 131 1.00 8.43 -0.74
CA VAL A 131 0.36 8.58 0.57
C VAL A 131 -0.39 7.32 0.91
N ILE A 132 -0.31 6.90 2.16
CA ILE A 132 -1.11 5.79 2.69
C ILE A 132 -2.44 6.37 3.18
N LEU A 133 -3.55 5.79 2.73
CA LEU A 133 -4.89 6.08 3.22
C LEU A 133 -5.38 4.88 4.03
N GLY A 134 -5.91 5.12 5.22
CA GLY A 134 -6.39 4.09 6.13
C GLY A 134 -7.85 4.27 6.56
N TYR A 135 -8.56 5.25 5.98
CA TYR A 135 -9.97 5.48 6.27
C TYR A 135 -10.81 5.20 5.02
N PHE A 136 -11.18 3.94 4.89
CA PHE A 136 -11.96 3.39 3.77
C PHE A 136 -12.71 2.14 4.22
N ASP A 137 -13.72 1.74 3.44
CA ASP A 137 -14.48 0.51 3.60
C ASP A 137 -13.74 -0.63 2.91
N ASP A 138 -13.41 -1.70 3.64
CA ASP A 138 -12.61 -2.85 3.22
C ASP A 138 -13.43 -4.15 3.05
#